data_12835003cfe365f8ba2fb483f10d5f55
#
_entry.id   12835003cfe365f8ba2fb483f10d5f55
#
_cell.length_a   1.000
_cell.length_b   1.000
_cell.length_c   1.000
_cell.angle_alpha   90.00
_cell.angle_beta   90.00
_cell.angle_gamma   90.00
#
_symmetry.space_group_name_H-M   'P 1'
#
loop_
_entity.id
_entity.type
_entity.pdbx_description
1 polymer ?
#
loop_
_entity_poly.entity_id
_entity_poly.type
_entity_poly.pdbx_seq_one_letter_code
_entity_poly.pdbx_strand_id
1 'polypeptide(L)'
;MEELLPIESGSDLSIPEAKYEYLDHTADVQLHSWGDTLAEAFEHVGVAMFGYMTEINTVEMTDAYKIEASGHDMESLLFHFLDEWLFAFSAEPFFIPRKIVITELDEDNFKLSCVGYGEEFSLDKHPQGTEVKAITYSAMQICYSEESRQHELFVIIDI
;
A
#
# COMPACT_ATOMS: atom_id res chain seq x y z
N MET A 1 9.25 9.43 -16.45
CA MET A 1 9.41 9.55 -14.99
C MET A 1 8.13 10.11 -14.38
N GLU A 2 7.65 9.45 -13.34
CA GLU A 2 6.46 9.93 -12.65
C GLU A 2 6.78 11.17 -11.83
N GLU A 3 5.81 12.04 -11.75
CA GLU A 3 5.94 13.30 -11.01
C GLU A 3 4.87 13.41 -9.94
N LEU A 4 5.17 14.20 -8.92
CA LEU A 4 4.16 14.55 -7.93
C LEU A 4 3.12 15.44 -8.57
N LEU A 5 1.86 15.14 -8.30
CA LEU A 5 0.74 15.86 -8.87
C LEU A 5 0.06 16.70 -7.79
N PRO A 6 -0.57 17.82 -8.16
CA PRO A 6 -1.40 18.53 -7.19
C PRO A 6 -2.62 17.67 -6.86
N ILE A 7 -3.12 17.84 -5.65
CA ILE A 7 -4.34 17.15 -5.23
C ILE A 7 -5.52 17.85 -5.87
N GLU A 8 -6.35 17.09 -6.58
CA GLU A 8 -7.52 17.65 -7.26
C GLU A 8 -8.53 18.16 -6.25
N SER A 9 -9.21 19.25 -6.61
CA SER A 9 -10.29 19.81 -5.80
C SER A 9 -11.40 18.78 -5.64
N GLY A 10 -11.90 18.64 -4.42
CA GLY A 10 -12.96 17.70 -4.13
C GLY A 10 -12.48 16.29 -3.77
N SER A 11 -11.17 16.05 -3.76
CA SER A 11 -10.64 14.78 -3.31
C SER A 11 -10.97 14.52 -1.84
N ASP A 12 -11.34 13.29 -1.51
CA ASP A 12 -11.59 12.89 -0.14
C ASP A 12 -10.29 12.57 0.56
N LEU A 13 -9.84 13.50 1.41
CA LEU A 13 -8.62 13.34 2.19
C LEU A 13 -8.87 12.87 3.62
N SER A 14 -10.11 12.44 3.92
CA SER A 14 -10.39 11.84 5.22
C SER A 14 -9.58 10.54 5.33
N ILE A 15 -9.06 10.28 6.53
CA ILE A 15 -8.23 9.10 6.78
C ILE A 15 -9.12 8.02 7.37
N PRO A 16 -9.26 6.87 6.70
CA PRO A 16 -10.11 5.79 7.20
C PRO A 16 -9.49 5.15 8.43
N GLU A 17 -10.33 4.46 9.20
CA GLU A 17 -9.86 3.64 10.30
C GLU A 17 -8.86 2.61 9.76
N ALA A 18 -7.75 2.41 10.47
CA ALA A 18 -6.73 1.48 10.03
C ALA A 18 -7.26 0.05 10.07
N LYS A 19 -7.18 -0.63 8.93
CA LYS A 19 -7.61 -2.02 8.77
C LYS A 19 -6.43 -2.87 8.40
N TYR A 20 -5.41 -2.83 9.25
CA TYR A 20 -4.20 -3.62 9.06
C TYR A 20 -3.52 -3.86 10.39
N GLU A 21 -2.70 -4.88 10.44
CA GLU A 21 -1.87 -5.20 11.59
C GLU A 21 -0.60 -5.88 11.10
N TYR A 22 0.38 -5.98 11.96
CA TYR A 22 1.66 -6.62 11.69
C TYR A 22 1.75 -7.91 12.51
N LEU A 23 2.07 -9.00 11.84
CA LEU A 23 2.24 -10.28 12.49
C LEU A 23 3.72 -10.65 12.44
N ASP A 24 4.26 -11.10 13.56
CA ASP A 24 5.66 -11.46 13.66
C ASP A 24 5.95 -12.72 12.86
N HIS A 25 7.08 -12.72 12.17
CA HIS A 25 7.60 -13.87 11.49
C HIS A 25 9.08 -13.99 11.83
N THR A 26 9.69 -15.17 11.64
CA THR A 26 11.03 -15.48 12.15
C THR A 26 12.11 -14.49 11.74
N ALA A 27 12.11 -14.04 10.50
CA ALA A 27 13.12 -13.10 9.99
C ALA A 27 12.50 -11.98 9.19
N ASP A 28 11.18 -11.89 9.18
CA ASP A 28 10.41 -10.99 8.35
C ASP A 28 9.21 -10.48 9.12
N VAL A 29 8.42 -9.62 8.48
CA VAL A 29 7.13 -9.23 9.06
C VAL A 29 6.03 -9.59 8.08
N GLN A 30 4.90 -10.03 8.61
CA GLN A 30 3.71 -10.30 7.80
C GLN A 30 2.75 -9.13 7.95
N LEU A 31 2.40 -8.53 6.83
CA LEU A 31 1.34 -7.52 6.76
C LEU A 31 0.02 -8.24 6.64
N HIS A 32 -0.94 -7.89 7.47
CA HIS A 32 -2.30 -8.40 7.42
C HIS A 32 -3.25 -7.23 7.29
N SER A 33 -4.04 -7.21 6.24
CA SER A 33 -5.05 -6.17 6.03
C SER A 33 -6.40 -6.79 5.75
N TRP A 34 -7.44 -5.97 5.86
CA TRP A 34 -8.80 -6.41 5.59
C TRP A 34 -9.64 -5.23 5.11
N GLY A 35 -10.81 -5.56 4.56
CA GLY A 35 -11.74 -4.56 4.10
C GLY A 35 -13.06 -5.17 3.66
N ASP A 36 -14.08 -4.34 3.55
CA ASP A 36 -15.39 -4.76 3.08
C ASP A 36 -15.34 -5.15 1.60
N THR A 37 -14.38 -4.56 0.88
CA THR A 37 -14.12 -4.90 -0.52
C THR A 37 -12.67 -5.32 -0.65
N LEU A 38 -12.35 -6.04 -1.73
CA LEU A 38 -10.97 -6.42 -2.03
C LEU A 38 -10.12 -5.18 -2.27
N ALA A 39 -10.66 -4.17 -2.95
CA ALA A 39 -9.97 -2.91 -3.19
C ALA A 39 -9.57 -2.26 -1.87
N GLU A 40 -10.47 -2.22 -0.89
CA GLU A 40 -10.17 -1.66 0.42
C GLU A 40 -9.03 -2.41 1.10
N ALA A 41 -9.02 -3.73 1.03
CA ALA A 41 -7.94 -4.53 1.61
C ALA A 41 -6.60 -4.22 0.94
N PHE A 42 -6.58 -4.01 -0.38
CA PHE A 42 -5.37 -3.60 -1.11
C PHE A 42 -4.89 -2.23 -0.63
N GLU A 43 -5.81 -1.28 -0.48
CA GLU A 43 -5.46 0.07 -0.02
C GLU A 43 -4.77 0.02 1.34
N HIS A 44 -5.31 -0.77 2.24
CA HIS A 44 -4.79 -0.86 3.60
C HIS A 44 -3.45 -1.60 3.68
N VAL A 45 -3.23 -2.64 2.87
CA VAL A 45 -1.94 -3.34 2.91
C VAL A 45 -0.83 -2.44 2.36
N GLY A 46 -1.15 -1.59 1.38
CA GLY A 46 -0.20 -0.61 0.86
C GLY A 46 0.24 0.38 1.93
N VAL A 47 -0.73 0.93 2.66
CA VAL A 47 -0.43 1.87 3.75
C VAL A 47 0.31 1.15 4.88
N ALA A 48 -0.05 -0.10 5.18
CA ALA A 48 0.63 -0.89 6.21
C ALA A 48 2.11 -1.03 5.94
N MET A 49 2.50 -1.25 4.68
CA MET A 49 3.91 -1.36 4.33
C MET A 49 4.67 -0.09 4.71
N PHE A 50 4.13 1.08 4.42
CA PHE A 50 4.77 2.35 4.75
C PHE A 50 4.70 2.66 6.24
N GLY A 51 3.65 2.21 6.93
CA GLY A 51 3.55 2.36 8.38
C GLY A 51 4.63 1.59 9.13
N TYR A 52 5.22 0.59 8.50
CA TYR A 52 6.33 -0.15 9.07
C TYR A 52 7.66 0.60 8.85
N MET A 53 7.74 1.47 7.84
CA MET A 53 8.95 2.18 7.44
C MET A 53 9.11 3.52 8.15
N THR A 54 8.03 4.10 8.64
CA THR A 54 8.07 5.41 9.32
C THR A 54 6.83 5.54 10.22
N GLU A 55 6.80 6.63 10.99
CA GLU A 55 5.58 7.02 11.71
C GLU A 55 4.61 7.62 10.70
N ILE A 56 3.67 6.80 10.23
CA ILE A 56 2.78 7.17 9.12
C ILE A 56 2.00 8.46 9.40
N ASN A 57 1.70 8.74 10.67
CA ASN A 57 0.96 9.94 11.05
C ASN A 57 1.72 11.24 10.78
N THR A 58 3.03 11.17 10.54
CA THR A 58 3.83 12.35 10.22
C THR A 58 3.75 12.72 8.75
N VAL A 59 3.18 11.86 7.92
CA VAL A 59 3.05 12.11 6.47
C VAL A 59 1.84 12.98 6.21
N GLU A 60 2.06 14.13 5.57
CA GLU A 60 0.99 15.03 5.19
C GLU A 60 0.56 14.77 3.76
N MET A 61 -0.71 15.01 3.48
CA MET A 61 -1.26 14.79 2.13
C MET A 61 -1.23 16.11 1.36
N THR A 62 -0.04 16.44 0.85
CA THR A 62 0.18 17.66 0.09
C THR A 62 0.20 17.41 -1.42
N ASP A 63 0.53 16.20 -1.83
CA ASP A 63 0.70 15.82 -3.23
C ASP A 63 0.01 14.50 -3.53
N ALA A 64 -0.19 14.22 -4.79
CA ALA A 64 -0.75 12.97 -5.27
C ALA A 64 0.25 12.27 -6.18
N TYR A 65 0.20 10.95 -6.21
CA TYR A 65 1.02 10.12 -7.08
C TYR A 65 0.16 8.97 -7.57
N LYS A 66 0.18 8.72 -8.87
CA LYS A 66 -0.65 7.68 -9.48
C LYS A 66 0.20 6.51 -9.92
N ILE A 67 -0.26 5.30 -9.65
CA ILE A 67 0.38 4.10 -10.19
C ILE A 67 -0.67 3.20 -10.84
N GLU A 68 -0.18 2.36 -11.74
CA GLU A 68 -0.94 1.28 -12.32
C GLU A 68 -0.17 0.00 -12.08
N ALA A 69 -0.87 -1.11 -11.90
CA ALA A 69 -0.25 -2.41 -11.74
C ALA A 69 -1.04 -3.44 -12.51
N SER A 70 -0.36 -4.49 -12.95
CA SER A 70 -0.99 -5.60 -13.63
C SER A 70 -0.28 -6.90 -13.24
N GLY A 71 -0.99 -8.00 -13.40
CA GLY A 71 -0.45 -9.32 -13.14
C GLY A 71 -1.11 -10.36 -14.02
N HIS A 72 -0.74 -11.61 -13.82
CA HIS A 72 -1.35 -12.72 -14.54
C HIS A 72 -2.33 -13.50 -13.64
N ASP A 73 -2.40 -13.15 -12.36
CA ASP A 73 -3.39 -13.62 -11.41
C ASP A 73 -3.48 -12.57 -10.28
N MET A 74 -4.35 -12.78 -9.31
CA MET A 74 -4.53 -11.80 -8.24
C MET A 74 -3.31 -11.71 -7.31
N GLU A 75 -2.59 -12.81 -7.11
CA GLU A 75 -1.41 -12.79 -6.25
C GLU A 75 -0.28 -11.98 -6.90
N SER A 76 -0.03 -12.17 -8.19
CA SER A 76 0.98 -11.36 -8.87
C SER A 76 0.55 -9.90 -8.99
N LEU A 77 -0.76 -9.64 -9.12
CA LEU A 77 -1.26 -8.26 -9.10
C LEU A 77 -0.96 -7.61 -7.75
N LEU A 78 -1.22 -8.30 -6.65
CA LEU A 78 -0.92 -7.78 -5.32
C LEU A 78 0.58 -7.54 -5.14
N PHE A 79 1.40 -8.49 -5.60
CA PHE A 79 2.86 -8.33 -5.57
C PHE A 79 3.29 -7.07 -6.32
N HIS A 80 2.85 -6.92 -7.57
CA HIS A 80 3.24 -5.78 -8.41
C HIS A 80 2.70 -4.46 -7.86
N PHE A 81 1.51 -4.47 -7.27
CA PHE A 81 0.94 -3.28 -6.62
C PHE A 81 1.86 -2.77 -5.52
N LEU A 82 2.29 -3.66 -4.62
CA LEU A 82 3.18 -3.27 -3.52
C LEU A 82 4.57 -2.91 -4.04
N ASP A 83 5.06 -3.64 -5.04
CA ASP A 83 6.37 -3.37 -5.62
C ASP A 83 6.42 -2.01 -6.32
N GLU A 84 5.35 -1.62 -7.01
CA GLU A 84 5.24 -0.29 -7.62
C GLU A 84 5.28 0.82 -6.57
N TRP A 85 4.60 0.61 -5.43
CA TRP A 85 4.66 1.58 -4.34
C TRP A 85 6.04 1.64 -3.70
N LEU A 86 6.68 0.49 -3.51
CA LEU A 86 8.04 0.45 -2.96
C LEU A 86 9.01 1.15 -3.91
N PHE A 87 8.85 0.97 -5.21
CA PHE A 87 9.66 1.66 -6.22
C PHE A 87 9.45 3.17 -6.16
N ALA A 88 8.20 3.63 -6.09
CA ALA A 88 7.89 5.06 -6.01
C ALA A 88 8.56 5.72 -4.80
N PHE A 89 8.70 4.98 -3.71
CA PHE A 89 9.39 5.44 -2.51
C PHE A 89 10.92 5.41 -2.66
N SER A 90 11.43 4.41 -3.38
CA SER A 90 12.87 4.15 -3.47
C SER A 90 13.57 4.95 -4.56
N ALA A 91 12.81 5.51 -5.50
CA ALA A 91 13.32 6.31 -6.60
C ALA A 91 12.67 7.68 -6.57
N GLU A 92 13.31 8.67 -7.24
CA GLU A 92 12.73 10.00 -7.32
C GLU A 92 11.33 9.95 -7.94
N PRO A 93 10.32 10.58 -7.31
CA PRO A 93 10.39 11.63 -6.29
C PRO A 93 10.37 11.14 -4.83
N PHE A 94 10.66 9.88 -4.56
CA PHE A 94 10.70 9.33 -3.19
C PHE A 94 9.37 9.54 -2.46
N PHE A 95 8.28 9.21 -3.13
CA PHE A 95 6.93 9.48 -2.63
C PHE A 95 6.53 8.50 -1.53
N ILE A 96 5.97 9.03 -0.43
CA ILE A 96 5.35 8.20 0.60
C ILE A 96 3.88 8.57 0.74
N PRO A 97 2.96 7.61 0.57
CA PRO A 97 1.54 7.89 0.72
C PRO A 97 1.09 7.78 2.18
N ARG A 98 0.21 8.69 2.58
CA ARG A 98 -0.54 8.57 3.84
C ARG A 98 -1.84 7.79 3.61
N LYS A 99 -2.37 7.88 2.39
CA LYS A 99 -3.63 7.26 1.99
C LYS A 99 -3.49 6.77 0.56
N ILE A 100 -4.02 5.60 0.29
CA ILE A 100 -4.08 5.04 -1.06
C ILE A 100 -5.54 4.79 -1.40
N VAL A 101 -5.95 5.20 -2.59
CA VAL A 101 -7.31 4.99 -3.09
C VAL A 101 -7.21 4.25 -4.42
N ILE A 102 -7.82 3.07 -4.50
CA ILE A 102 -7.90 2.32 -5.74
C ILE A 102 -9.07 2.90 -6.55
N THR A 103 -8.76 3.42 -7.72
CA THR A 103 -9.76 4.02 -8.59
C THR A 103 -10.38 3.01 -9.53
N GLU A 104 -9.67 1.93 -9.83
CA GLU A 104 -10.17 0.84 -10.67
C GLU A 104 -9.48 -0.46 -10.28
N LEU A 105 -10.26 -1.51 -10.11
CA LEU A 105 -9.73 -2.86 -9.88
C LEU A 105 -10.46 -3.82 -10.82
N ASP A 106 -9.74 -4.32 -11.82
CA ASP A 106 -10.27 -5.27 -12.79
C ASP A 106 -9.80 -6.67 -12.41
N GLU A 107 -10.68 -7.42 -11.74
CA GLU A 107 -10.36 -8.77 -11.25
C GLU A 107 -10.35 -9.81 -12.37
N ASP A 108 -10.92 -9.50 -13.53
CA ASP A 108 -10.94 -10.42 -14.66
C ASP A 108 -9.64 -10.38 -15.46
N ASN A 109 -9.04 -9.19 -15.56
CA ASN A 109 -7.80 -8.99 -16.32
C ASN A 109 -6.60 -8.70 -15.42
N PHE A 110 -6.77 -8.73 -14.11
CA PHE A 110 -5.72 -8.54 -13.11
C PHE A 110 -4.97 -7.23 -13.30
N LYS A 111 -5.72 -6.14 -13.32
CA LYS A 111 -5.17 -4.78 -13.48
C LYS A 111 -5.81 -3.86 -12.47
N LEU A 112 -5.05 -2.86 -12.05
CA LEU A 112 -5.59 -1.82 -11.20
C LEU A 112 -4.95 -0.48 -11.50
N SER A 113 -5.68 0.58 -11.13
CA SER A 113 -5.19 1.95 -11.11
C SER A 113 -5.46 2.49 -9.73
N CYS A 114 -4.56 3.28 -9.21
CA CYS A 114 -4.74 3.88 -7.89
C CYS A 114 -4.02 5.21 -7.78
N VAL A 115 -4.38 5.96 -6.75
CA VAL A 115 -3.74 7.23 -6.41
C VAL A 115 -3.36 7.20 -4.94
N GLY A 116 -2.16 7.68 -4.64
CA GLY A 116 -1.71 7.89 -3.28
C GLY A 116 -1.70 9.38 -2.97
N TYR A 117 -2.09 9.73 -1.76
CA TYR A 117 -2.01 11.09 -1.25
C TYR A 117 -0.95 11.12 -0.15
N GLY A 118 0.06 11.95 -0.32
CA GLY A 118 1.18 12.01 0.59
C GLY A 118 2.15 13.09 0.19
N GLU A 119 3.43 12.82 0.32
CA GLU A 119 4.48 13.80 0.04
C GLU A 119 5.81 13.10 -0.21
N GLU A 120 6.82 13.88 -0.55
CA GLU A 120 8.18 13.36 -0.67
C GLU A 120 8.68 12.96 0.72
N PHE A 121 9.30 11.79 0.82
CA PHE A 121 9.87 11.33 2.08
C PHE A 121 11.11 12.17 2.46
N SER A 122 11.17 12.60 3.71
CA SER A 122 12.30 13.39 4.24
C SER A 122 12.64 12.92 5.64
N LEU A 123 13.90 12.59 5.86
CA LEU A 123 14.39 12.20 7.20
C LEU A 123 14.26 13.30 8.23
N ASP A 124 14.22 14.57 7.78
CA ASP A 124 14.02 15.71 8.68
C ASP A 124 12.62 15.75 9.27
N LYS A 125 11.65 15.17 8.54
CA LYS A 125 10.24 15.21 8.92
C LYS A 125 9.72 13.85 9.36
N HIS A 126 10.17 12.81 8.68
CA HIS A 126 9.64 11.46 8.86
C HIS A 126 10.64 10.60 9.60
N PRO A 127 10.29 10.10 10.81
CA PRO A 127 11.22 9.25 11.57
C PRO A 127 11.58 8.01 10.77
N GLN A 128 12.84 7.64 10.78
CA GLN A 128 13.31 6.45 10.11
C GLN A 128 12.90 5.20 10.89
N GLY A 129 12.13 4.33 10.26
CA GLY A 129 11.75 3.04 10.79
C GLY A 129 12.58 1.94 10.17
N THR A 130 11.95 0.80 9.93
CA THR A 130 12.62 -0.35 9.34
C THR A 130 12.59 -0.27 7.82
N GLU A 131 13.74 -0.53 7.20
CA GLU A 131 13.80 -0.62 5.74
C GLU A 131 13.06 -1.86 5.27
N VAL A 132 12.17 -1.69 4.28
CA VAL A 132 11.53 -2.80 3.58
C VAL A 132 12.36 -3.06 2.33
N LYS A 133 12.96 -4.23 2.25
CA LYS A 133 13.88 -4.58 1.17
C LYS A 133 13.17 -5.15 -0.05
N ALA A 134 12.13 -5.95 0.19
CA ALA A 134 11.43 -6.62 -0.89
C ALA A 134 10.07 -7.14 -0.45
N ILE A 135 9.19 -7.31 -1.45
CA ILE A 135 7.92 -8.01 -1.29
C ILE A 135 8.21 -9.49 -1.59
N THR A 136 7.55 -10.40 -0.89
CA THR A 136 7.71 -11.84 -1.18
C THR A 136 6.38 -12.49 -1.52
N TYR A 137 6.45 -13.65 -2.18
CA TYR A 137 5.28 -14.50 -2.39
C TYR A 137 5.10 -15.52 -1.27
N SER A 138 6.02 -15.55 -0.30
CA SER A 138 5.98 -16.52 0.79
C SER A 138 4.70 -16.38 1.59
N ALA A 139 3.93 -17.45 1.71
CA ALA A 139 2.68 -17.49 2.45
C ALA A 139 1.70 -16.37 2.09
N MET A 140 1.80 -15.82 0.87
CA MET A 140 0.86 -14.79 0.41
C MET A 140 -0.55 -15.39 0.33
N GLN A 141 -1.52 -14.69 0.90
CA GLN A 141 -2.91 -15.13 0.88
C GLN A 141 -3.84 -13.99 0.51
N ILE A 142 -4.79 -14.30 -0.33
CA ILE A 142 -5.89 -13.42 -0.68
C ILE A 142 -7.14 -14.25 -0.43
N CYS A 143 -7.91 -13.89 0.59
CA CYS A 143 -9.05 -14.72 0.98
C CYS A 143 -10.23 -13.87 1.45
N TYR A 144 -11.38 -14.52 1.57
CA TYR A 144 -12.57 -13.90 2.12
C TYR A 144 -12.98 -14.69 3.35
N SER A 145 -13.16 -14.01 4.48
CA SER A 145 -13.58 -14.64 5.73
C SER A 145 -15.10 -14.57 5.85
N GLU A 146 -15.75 -15.73 5.79
CA GLU A 146 -17.20 -15.81 6.00
C GLU A 146 -17.58 -15.36 7.42
N GLU A 147 -16.73 -15.63 8.39
CA GLU A 147 -16.97 -15.28 9.77
C GLU A 147 -16.99 -13.77 9.98
N SER A 148 -15.97 -13.05 9.50
CA SER A 148 -15.88 -11.61 9.65
C SER A 148 -16.57 -10.85 8.52
N ARG A 149 -16.88 -11.52 7.42
CA ARG A 149 -17.39 -10.94 6.18
C ARG A 149 -16.45 -9.88 5.61
N GLN A 150 -15.16 -10.17 5.70
CA GLN A 150 -14.12 -9.26 5.23
C GLN A 150 -13.22 -9.96 4.24
N HIS A 151 -12.76 -9.21 3.25
CA HIS A 151 -11.63 -9.64 2.42
C HIS A 151 -10.37 -9.47 3.23
N GLU A 152 -9.46 -10.44 3.17
CA GLU A 152 -8.22 -10.38 3.94
C GLU A 152 -7.02 -10.67 3.05
N LEU A 153 -5.94 -9.94 3.31
CA LEU A 153 -4.67 -10.11 2.62
C LEU A 153 -3.57 -10.36 3.63
N PHE A 154 -2.66 -11.28 3.27
CA PHE A 154 -1.47 -11.59 4.08
C PHE A 154 -0.27 -11.53 3.15
N VAL A 155 0.70 -10.69 3.47
CA VAL A 155 1.92 -10.53 2.66
C VAL A 155 3.13 -10.47 3.57
N ILE A 156 4.12 -11.31 3.30
CA ILE A 156 5.39 -11.27 4.03
C ILE A 156 6.37 -10.38 3.27
N ILE A 157 6.96 -9.44 3.98
CA ILE A 157 7.96 -8.54 3.43
C ILE A 157 9.31 -8.79 4.08
N ASP A 158 10.38 -8.68 3.29
CA ASP A 158 11.75 -8.77 3.79
C ASP A 158 12.14 -7.43 4.41
N ILE A 159 12.76 -7.51 5.57
CA ILE A 159 13.21 -6.32 6.30
C ILE A 159 14.70 -6.40 6.66
#